data_93e737e99220971c35a182664c4f1bc1
#
_entry.id   93e737e99220971c35a182664c4f1bc1
#
_cell.length_a   1.000
_cell.length_b   1.000
_cell.length_c   1.000
_cell.angle_alpha   90.00
_cell.angle_beta   90.00
_cell.angle_gamma   90.00
#
_symmetry.space_group_name_H-M   'P 1'
#
loop_
_entity.id
_entity.type
_entity.pdbx_description
1 polymer ?
#
loop_
_entity_poly.entity_id
_entity_poly.type
_entity_poly.pdbx_seq_one_letter_code
_entity_poly.pdbx_strand_id
1 'polypeptide(L)'
;NEYRAVGLTKSESSMNAFIHRMEQSKNFKWLLFGIRALFENYVETGSSRTKSKFDFGPINTIISKNFVDDYRFRVSGRTTANLNPHLFWTGYYAYGTGSNHHYYGSEVTYSLNKKKNVPFEFPQRNITFESSNDVMSPSDKYLIHNKDNVFMTFRTTEVKQMYAYNRQKLSFIYETDWGLSFNTSL
;
A
#
# COMPACT_ATOMS: atom_id res chain seq x y z
N ASN A 1 -18.51 -28.18 -3.66
CA ASN A 1 -19.95 -28.49 -3.87
C ASN A 1 -20.59 -29.31 -2.74
N GLU A 2 -19.93 -29.49 -1.60
CA GLU A 2 -20.44 -30.27 -0.47
C GLU A 2 -21.69 -29.69 0.23
N TYR A 3 -22.02 -28.42 -0.07
CA TYR A 3 -23.12 -27.70 0.59
C TYR A 3 -24.34 -27.47 -0.30
N ARG A 4 -24.39 -28.06 -1.51
CA ARG A 4 -25.48 -27.81 -2.45
C ARG A 4 -26.37 -29.06 -2.60
N ALA A 5 -27.62 -28.95 -2.18
CA ALA A 5 -28.61 -30.05 -2.25
C ALA A 5 -29.17 -30.28 -3.66
N VAL A 6 -28.99 -29.34 -4.61
CA VAL A 6 -29.54 -29.39 -5.98
C VAL A 6 -28.42 -29.25 -7.00
N GLY A 7 -28.45 -30.03 -8.08
CA GLY A 7 -27.52 -29.96 -9.20
C GLY A 7 -27.54 -28.59 -9.93
N LEU A 8 -26.46 -28.29 -10.65
CA LEU A 8 -26.34 -27.07 -11.45
C LEU A 8 -27.41 -27.04 -12.54
N THR A 9 -28.07 -25.92 -12.73
CA THR A 9 -28.93 -25.67 -13.89
C THR A 9 -28.10 -25.55 -15.17
N LYS A 10 -28.72 -25.72 -16.34
CA LYS A 10 -28.02 -25.59 -17.63
C LYS A 10 -27.34 -24.20 -17.79
N SER A 11 -27.99 -23.14 -17.32
CA SER A 11 -27.41 -21.79 -17.38
C SER A 11 -26.21 -21.61 -16.43
N GLU A 12 -26.28 -22.16 -15.24
CA GLU A 12 -25.15 -22.15 -14.28
C GLU A 12 -23.98 -23.01 -14.79
N SER A 13 -24.27 -24.14 -15.41
CA SER A 13 -23.23 -24.99 -16.01
C SER A 13 -22.52 -24.29 -17.18
N SER A 14 -23.28 -23.60 -18.05
CA SER A 14 -22.72 -22.81 -19.15
C SER A 14 -21.91 -21.62 -18.64
N MET A 15 -22.38 -20.95 -17.58
CA MET A 15 -21.67 -19.86 -16.93
C MET A 15 -20.34 -20.34 -16.33
N ASN A 16 -20.35 -21.46 -15.61
CA ASN A 16 -19.11 -22.04 -15.06
C ASN A 16 -18.12 -22.43 -16.17
N ALA A 17 -18.60 -23.00 -17.27
CA ALA A 17 -17.73 -23.33 -18.39
C ALA A 17 -17.15 -22.07 -19.06
N PHE A 18 -17.92 -20.99 -19.14
CA PHE A 18 -17.46 -19.69 -19.63
C PHE A 18 -16.39 -19.10 -18.72
N ILE A 19 -16.64 -19.06 -17.39
CA ILE A 19 -15.68 -18.59 -16.39
C ILE A 19 -14.37 -19.37 -16.49
N HIS A 20 -14.43 -20.71 -16.55
CA HIS A 20 -13.25 -21.55 -16.69
C HIS A 20 -12.43 -21.27 -17.96
N ARG A 21 -13.10 -21.01 -19.10
CA ARG A 21 -12.40 -20.60 -20.34
C ARG A 21 -11.73 -19.24 -20.18
N MET A 22 -12.41 -18.29 -19.54
CA MET A 22 -11.83 -16.97 -19.29
C MET A 22 -10.61 -17.05 -18.37
N GLU A 23 -10.70 -17.82 -17.30
CA GLU A 23 -9.57 -18.04 -16.37
C GLU A 23 -8.35 -18.68 -17.03
N GLN A 24 -8.53 -19.47 -18.08
CA GLN A 24 -7.44 -20.05 -18.85
C GLN A 24 -6.80 -19.08 -19.84
N SER A 25 -7.50 -18.01 -20.23
CA SER A 25 -7.01 -17.00 -21.16
C SER A 25 -5.91 -16.15 -20.52
N LYS A 26 -4.75 -16.02 -21.19
CA LYS A 26 -3.65 -15.14 -20.73
C LYS A 26 -4.10 -13.69 -20.59
N ASN A 27 -4.88 -13.20 -21.55
CA ASN A 27 -5.37 -11.82 -21.55
C ASN A 27 -6.29 -11.54 -20.36
N PHE A 28 -7.15 -12.50 -20.00
CA PHE A 28 -8.03 -12.38 -18.85
C PHE A 28 -7.26 -12.41 -17.52
N LYS A 29 -6.23 -13.25 -17.42
CA LYS A 29 -5.33 -13.24 -16.24
C LYS A 29 -4.65 -11.90 -16.06
N TRP A 30 -4.17 -11.28 -17.14
CA TRP A 30 -3.58 -9.95 -17.10
C TRP A 30 -4.60 -8.87 -16.73
N LEU A 31 -5.82 -8.98 -17.25
CA LEU A 31 -6.92 -8.07 -16.88
C LEU A 31 -7.25 -8.19 -15.38
N LEU A 32 -7.42 -9.43 -14.88
CA LEU A 32 -7.67 -9.68 -13.45
C LEU A 32 -6.52 -9.19 -12.58
N PHE A 33 -5.27 -9.42 -13.01
CA PHE A 33 -4.10 -8.90 -12.31
C PHE A 33 -4.11 -7.36 -12.23
N GLY A 34 -4.42 -6.68 -13.35
CA GLY A 34 -4.54 -5.22 -13.38
C GLY A 34 -5.65 -4.69 -12.48
N ILE A 35 -6.83 -5.31 -12.53
CA ILE A 35 -7.97 -4.97 -11.67
C ILE A 35 -7.58 -5.18 -10.20
N ARG A 36 -7.00 -6.33 -9.87
CA ARG A 36 -6.57 -6.65 -8.51
C ARG A 36 -5.52 -5.66 -8.01
N ALA A 37 -4.51 -5.33 -8.83
CA ALA A 37 -3.47 -4.36 -8.50
C ALA A 37 -4.06 -2.96 -8.22
N LEU A 38 -5.09 -2.54 -8.96
CA LEU A 38 -5.77 -1.27 -8.74
C LEU A 38 -6.59 -1.26 -7.44
N PHE A 39 -7.31 -2.36 -7.13
CA PHE A 39 -8.14 -2.44 -5.93
C PHE A 39 -7.34 -2.74 -4.66
N GLU A 40 -6.43 -3.71 -4.70
CA GLU A 40 -5.59 -4.06 -3.56
C GLU A 40 -4.44 -3.07 -3.37
N ASN A 41 -4.11 -2.31 -4.43
CA ASN A 41 -3.11 -1.25 -4.44
C ASN A 41 -1.67 -1.73 -4.12
N TYR A 42 -1.47 -3.03 -3.98
CA TYR A 42 -0.18 -3.69 -3.77
C TYR A 42 -0.06 -4.92 -4.67
N VAL A 43 1.14 -5.14 -5.17
CA VAL A 43 1.50 -6.34 -5.94
C VAL A 43 2.39 -7.21 -5.08
N GLU A 44 1.87 -8.37 -4.72
CA GLU A 44 2.59 -9.39 -3.99
C GLU A 44 3.67 -10.02 -4.88
N THR A 45 4.89 -10.17 -4.37
CA THR A 45 5.97 -10.88 -5.06
C THR A 45 5.90 -12.40 -4.88
N GLY A 46 4.95 -12.86 -4.06
CA GLY A 46 4.71 -14.28 -3.81
C GLY A 46 4.12 -15.02 -5.01
N SER A 47 4.26 -16.33 -4.99
CA SER A 47 3.61 -17.25 -5.92
C SER A 47 2.51 -18.02 -5.19
N SER A 48 1.66 -18.74 -5.93
CA SER A 48 0.62 -19.63 -5.36
C SER A 48 1.15 -20.65 -4.33
N ARG A 49 2.47 -20.91 -4.33
CA ARG A 49 3.14 -21.84 -3.41
C ARG A 49 3.95 -21.16 -2.31
N THR A 50 4.35 -19.89 -2.50
CA THR A 50 5.19 -19.15 -1.55
C THR A 50 4.51 -17.83 -1.20
N LYS A 51 4.27 -17.62 0.10
CA LYS A 51 3.71 -16.37 0.59
C LYS A 51 4.63 -15.20 0.27
N SER A 52 4.05 -14.06 -0.08
CA SER A 52 4.81 -12.84 -0.36
C SER A 52 5.62 -12.41 0.86
N LYS A 53 6.90 -12.15 0.65
CA LYS A 53 7.81 -11.56 1.64
C LYS A 53 7.97 -10.06 1.47
N PHE A 54 7.70 -9.59 0.26
CA PHE A 54 7.80 -8.19 -0.13
C PHE A 54 6.68 -7.85 -1.11
N ASP A 55 5.98 -6.72 -0.88
CA ASP A 55 4.93 -6.23 -1.73
C ASP A 55 5.33 -4.89 -2.35
N PHE A 56 5.16 -4.75 -3.67
CA PHE A 56 5.31 -3.47 -4.37
C PHE A 56 4.02 -2.66 -4.29
N GLY A 57 4.14 -1.39 -4.04
CA GLY A 57 3.00 -0.48 -3.96
C GLY A 57 3.14 0.56 -2.84
N PRO A 58 2.19 1.46 -2.73
CA PRO A 58 0.90 1.51 -3.43
C PRO A 58 1.02 1.83 -4.93
N ILE A 59 0.31 1.08 -5.77
CA ILE A 59 0.36 1.22 -7.23
C ILE A 59 -0.21 2.56 -7.70
N ASN A 60 -1.26 3.04 -7.04
CA ASN A 60 -1.88 4.34 -7.35
C ASN A 60 -0.97 5.54 -7.10
N THR A 61 0.23 5.34 -6.54
CA THR A 61 1.21 6.40 -6.27
C THR A 61 2.38 6.42 -7.25
N ILE A 62 2.42 5.49 -8.21
CA ILE A 62 3.54 5.38 -9.16
C ILE A 62 3.70 6.65 -9.99
N ILE A 63 2.59 7.25 -10.40
CA ILE A 63 2.57 8.50 -11.16
C ILE A 63 1.60 9.45 -10.50
N SER A 64 2.05 10.66 -10.21
CA SER A 64 1.22 11.76 -9.72
C SER A 64 1.67 13.07 -10.34
N LYS A 65 0.84 14.11 -10.21
CA LYS A 65 1.14 15.47 -10.64
C LYS A 65 0.95 16.42 -9.47
N ASN A 66 1.92 17.30 -9.26
CA ASN A 66 1.81 18.37 -8.27
C ASN A 66 2.45 19.67 -8.78
N PHE A 67 2.25 20.74 -8.04
CA PHE A 67 2.68 22.09 -8.42
C PHE A 67 4.21 22.24 -8.50
N VAL A 68 4.97 21.52 -7.69
CA VAL A 68 6.45 21.65 -7.62
C VAL A 68 7.12 20.73 -8.63
N ASP A 69 6.63 19.49 -8.71
CA ASP A 69 7.31 18.43 -9.47
C ASP A 69 6.82 18.29 -10.90
N ASP A 70 5.71 18.95 -11.27
CA ASP A 70 4.91 18.67 -12.46
C ASP A 70 4.50 17.19 -12.48
N TYR A 71 5.25 16.32 -13.13
CA TYR A 71 5.06 14.87 -13.01
C TYR A 71 6.04 14.30 -11.99
N ARG A 72 5.50 13.43 -11.15
CA ARG A 72 6.25 12.74 -10.12
C ARG A 72 6.13 11.23 -10.31
N PHE A 73 7.26 10.56 -10.43
CA PHE A 73 7.36 9.12 -10.52
C PHE A 73 7.82 8.55 -9.18
N ARG A 74 7.12 7.55 -8.67
CA ARG A 74 7.40 6.95 -7.38
C ARG A 74 7.46 5.44 -7.47
N VAL A 75 8.47 4.85 -6.85
CA VAL A 75 8.58 3.41 -6.59
C VAL A 75 8.54 3.20 -5.10
N SER A 76 7.68 2.32 -4.65
CA SER A 76 7.47 2.05 -3.23
C SER A 76 7.20 0.58 -2.97
N GLY A 77 7.45 0.16 -1.73
CA GLY A 77 7.23 -1.20 -1.31
C GLY A 77 7.27 -1.38 0.19
N ARG A 78 6.89 -2.58 0.63
CA ARG A 78 6.88 -2.95 2.03
C ARG A 78 7.26 -4.42 2.21
N THR A 79 7.83 -4.74 3.35
CA THR A 79 8.01 -6.13 3.80
C THR A 79 6.73 -6.63 4.48
N THR A 80 6.54 -7.94 4.46
CA THR A 80 5.41 -8.60 5.12
C THR A 80 5.86 -9.44 6.31
N ALA A 81 4.93 -9.88 7.16
CA ALA A 81 5.21 -10.76 8.28
C ALA A 81 5.82 -12.12 7.85
N ASN A 82 5.69 -12.49 6.57
CA ASN A 82 6.30 -13.72 6.03
C ASN A 82 7.82 -13.60 5.87
N LEU A 83 8.36 -12.38 5.79
CA LEU A 83 9.80 -12.14 5.86
C LEU A 83 10.28 -12.18 7.30
N ASN A 84 9.68 -11.38 8.16
CA ASN A 84 9.95 -11.34 9.59
C ASN A 84 8.69 -10.87 10.33
N PRO A 85 8.14 -11.64 11.30
CA PRO A 85 6.91 -11.31 12.01
C PRO A 85 7.07 -10.18 13.05
N HIS A 86 8.29 -9.72 13.29
CA HIS A 86 8.60 -8.64 14.21
C HIS A 86 9.15 -7.38 13.54
N LEU A 87 9.81 -7.52 12.38
CA LEU A 87 10.48 -6.41 11.72
C LEU A 87 9.82 -6.11 10.38
N PHE A 88 9.31 -4.89 10.24
CA PHE A 88 8.66 -4.40 9.03
C PHE A 88 9.40 -3.18 8.51
N TRP A 89 9.52 -3.13 7.20
CA TRP A 89 10.04 -1.97 6.48
C TRP A 89 9.03 -1.54 5.42
N THR A 90 8.79 -0.25 5.35
CA THR A 90 8.02 0.38 4.28
C THR A 90 8.82 1.55 3.76
N GLY A 91 8.93 1.70 2.45
CA GLY A 91 9.70 2.80 1.90
C GLY A 91 9.32 3.15 0.48
N TYR A 92 9.76 4.35 0.07
CA TYR A 92 9.62 4.81 -1.29
C TYR A 92 10.77 5.70 -1.71
N TYR A 93 10.95 5.76 -3.01
CA TYR A 93 11.79 6.72 -3.69
C TYR A 93 10.98 7.38 -4.80
N ALA A 94 11.11 8.70 -4.96
CA ALA A 94 10.39 9.44 -5.98
C ALA A 94 11.29 10.47 -6.65
N TYR A 95 10.94 10.80 -7.91
CA TYR A 95 11.62 11.79 -8.73
C TYR A 95 10.57 12.73 -9.34
N GLY A 96 10.79 14.05 -9.19
CA GLY A 96 9.97 15.10 -9.77
C GLY A 96 10.61 15.65 -11.05
N THR A 97 9.86 15.66 -12.16
CA THR A 97 10.38 16.10 -13.46
C THR A 97 10.52 17.62 -13.56
N GLY A 98 9.62 18.36 -12.92
CA GLY A 98 9.65 19.83 -12.92
C GLY A 98 10.72 20.39 -11.98
N SER A 99 10.85 19.79 -10.80
CA SER A 99 11.82 20.22 -9.79
C SER A 99 13.23 19.66 -10.00
N ASN A 100 13.38 18.57 -10.75
CA ASN A 100 14.59 17.75 -10.85
C ASN A 100 15.10 17.27 -9.47
N HIS A 101 14.19 17.10 -8.48
CA HIS A 101 14.55 16.67 -7.14
C HIS A 101 14.20 15.20 -6.89
N HIS A 102 14.97 14.62 -5.99
CA HIS A 102 14.82 13.27 -5.53
C HIS A 102 14.25 13.26 -4.10
N TYR A 103 13.26 12.45 -3.87
CA TYR A 103 12.54 12.33 -2.61
C TYR A 103 12.58 10.91 -2.11
N TYR A 104 12.55 10.75 -0.81
CA TYR A 104 12.48 9.42 -0.19
C TYR A 104 11.68 9.45 1.10
N GLY A 105 11.15 8.30 1.44
CA GLY A 105 10.62 7.99 2.77
C GLY A 105 10.94 6.56 3.12
N SER A 106 11.33 6.34 4.35
CA SER A 106 11.62 5.02 4.89
C SER A 106 11.07 4.93 6.30
N GLU A 107 10.33 3.89 6.58
CA GLU A 107 9.77 3.57 7.88
C GLU A 107 10.20 2.16 8.27
N VAL A 108 10.76 2.02 9.45
CA VAL A 108 11.12 0.75 10.06
C VAL A 108 10.32 0.57 11.33
N THR A 109 9.49 -0.46 11.38
CA THR A 109 8.67 -0.80 12.54
C THR A 109 9.14 -2.11 13.16
N TYR A 110 9.52 -2.06 14.42
CA TYR A 110 9.77 -3.25 15.23
C TYR A 110 8.57 -3.52 16.12
N SER A 111 7.96 -4.70 15.97
CA SER A 111 6.84 -5.13 16.78
C SER A 111 7.29 -6.08 17.88
N LEU A 112 6.96 -5.73 19.14
CA LEU A 112 7.30 -6.54 20.31
C LEU A 112 6.55 -7.89 20.33
N ASN A 113 5.38 -7.94 19.68
CA ASN A 113 4.58 -9.15 19.50
C ASN A 113 4.58 -9.63 18.06
N LYS A 114 4.49 -10.94 17.85
CA LYS A 114 4.42 -11.55 16.50
C LYS A 114 3.17 -11.08 15.78
N LYS A 115 3.34 -10.61 14.55
CA LYS A 115 2.27 -10.22 13.63
C LYS A 115 2.04 -11.30 12.58
N LYS A 116 0.81 -11.37 12.06
CA LYS A 116 0.44 -12.34 11.02
C LYS A 116 0.61 -11.77 9.61
N ASN A 117 0.27 -10.49 9.40
CA ASN A 117 0.32 -9.85 8.10
C ASN A 117 0.99 -8.47 8.14
N VAL A 118 0.55 -7.57 9.03
CA VAL A 118 0.93 -6.15 9.05
C VAL A 118 1.28 -5.67 10.47
N PRO A 119 2.12 -4.64 10.63
CA PRO A 119 2.59 -4.19 11.95
C PRO A 119 1.49 -3.58 12.83
N PHE A 120 0.43 -3.06 12.23
CA PHE A 120 -0.68 -2.40 12.94
C PHE A 120 -1.83 -3.34 13.34
N GLU A 121 -1.63 -4.68 13.28
CA GLU A 121 -2.59 -5.62 13.85
C GLU A 121 -2.68 -5.46 15.37
N PHE A 122 -3.90 -5.62 15.88
CA PHE A 122 -4.18 -5.56 17.32
C PHE A 122 -3.61 -6.80 18.06
N PRO A 123 -3.08 -6.65 19.28
CA PRO A 123 -2.71 -5.41 19.94
C PRO A 123 -1.41 -4.82 19.34
N GLN A 124 -1.37 -3.49 19.17
CA GLN A 124 -0.17 -2.81 18.68
C GLN A 124 0.84 -2.62 19.80
N ARG A 125 2.04 -3.14 19.64
CA ARG A 125 3.17 -2.98 20.56
C ARG A 125 4.40 -2.75 19.71
N ASN A 126 4.54 -1.52 19.19
CA ASN A 126 5.45 -1.19 18.12
C ASN A 126 6.37 -0.03 18.48
N ILE A 127 7.61 -0.13 18.02
CA ILE A 127 8.56 0.98 17.95
C ILE A 127 8.76 1.26 16.46
N THR A 128 8.50 2.49 16.03
CA THR A 128 8.60 2.87 14.63
C THR A 128 9.54 4.05 14.47
N PHE A 129 10.53 3.90 13.60
CA PHE A 129 11.40 4.99 13.14
C PHE A 129 11.04 5.34 11.71
N GLU A 130 10.76 6.62 11.47
CA GLU A 130 10.47 7.19 10.15
C GLU A 130 11.53 8.23 9.79
N SER A 131 12.04 8.16 8.56
CA SER A 131 12.91 9.18 7.97
C SER A 131 12.37 9.52 6.59
N SER A 132 12.09 10.80 6.34
CA SER A 132 11.53 11.24 5.07
C SER A 132 12.04 12.62 4.66
N ASN A 133 12.34 12.76 3.36
CA ASN A 133 12.67 14.01 2.71
C ASN A 133 11.74 14.15 1.50
N ASP A 134 10.82 15.10 1.56
CA ASP A 134 9.76 15.20 0.57
C ASP A 134 9.14 16.60 0.54
N VAL A 135 8.17 16.82 -0.36
CA VAL A 135 7.33 18.01 -0.44
C VAL A 135 5.89 17.68 -0.06
N MET A 136 5.23 18.60 0.61
CA MET A 136 3.80 18.46 0.95
C MET A 136 3.09 19.80 0.90
N SER A 137 1.79 19.78 0.68
CA SER A 137 0.94 20.93 0.91
C SER A 137 0.47 21.00 2.37
N PRO A 138 0.06 22.16 2.88
CA PRO A 138 -0.49 22.27 4.23
C PRO A 138 -1.70 21.36 4.47
N SER A 139 -2.51 21.11 3.43
CA SER A 139 -3.68 20.22 3.49
C SER A 139 -3.32 18.75 3.55
N ASP A 140 -2.17 18.34 3.01
CA ASP A 140 -1.77 16.93 2.96
C ASP A 140 -1.55 16.33 4.35
N LYS A 141 -1.24 17.17 5.34
CA LYS A 141 -1.10 16.78 6.74
C LYS A 141 -2.38 16.16 7.33
N TYR A 142 -3.53 16.51 6.78
CA TYR A 142 -4.85 16.07 7.25
C TYR A 142 -5.48 15.02 6.33
N LEU A 143 -4.78 14.62 5.25
CA LEU A 143 -5.29 13.60 4.37
C LEU A 143 -5.14 12.21 4.99
N ILE A 144 -6.22 11.45 4.94
CA ILE A 144 -6.23 10.03 5.31
C ILE A 144 -5.54 9.18 4.21
N HIS A 145 -5.51 9.70 2.98
CA HIS A 145 -4.95 9.01 1.82
C HIS A 145 -3.54 9.50 1.49
N ASN A 146 -2.80 8.68 0.76
CA ASN A 146 -1.48 9.07 0.29
C ASN A 146 -1.58 10.28 -0.66
N LYS A 147 -0.77 11.32 -0.39
CA LYS A 147 -0.75 12.56 -1.18
C LYS A 147 -0.39 12.34 -2.66
N ASP A 148 0.40 11.33 -2.96
CA ASP A 148 0.86 11.00 -4.31
C ASP A 148 -0.12 10.13 -5.10
N ASN A 149 -1.36 10.00 -4.67
CA ASN A 149 -2.36 9.19 -5.34
C ASN A 149 -2.69 9.73 -6.75
N VAL A 150 -2.66 8.87 -7.77
CA VAL A 150 -2.96 9.22 -9.17
C VAL A 150 -4.34 9.88 -9.33
N PHE A 151 -5.33 9.50 -8.53
CA PHE A 151 -6.66 10.10 -8.57
C PHE A 151 -6.66 11.56 -8.10
N MET A 152 -5.67 11.97 -7.30
CA MET A 152 -5.49 13.35 -6.88
C MET A 152 -4.95 14.24 -8.00
N THR A 153 -4.36 13.65 -9.05
CA THR A 153 -3.93 14.34 -10.26
C THR A 153 -5.11 14.95 -11.04
N PHE A 154 -6.29 14.37 -10.90
CA PHE A 154 -7.53 14.82 -11.56
C PHE A 154 -8.34 15.83 -10.73
N ARG A 155 -7.75 16.41 -9.68
CA ARG A 155 -8.42 17.45 -8.90
C ARG A 155 -8.68 18.68 -9.77
N THR A 156 -9.88 19.25 -9.63
CA THR A 156 -10.25 20.52 -10.24
C THR A 156 -9.62 21.73 -9.53
N THR A 157 -9.20 21.57 -8.29
CA THR A 157 -8.60 22.62 -7.48
C THR A 157 -7.09 22.48 -7.45
N GLU A 158 -6.37 23.43 -7.99
CA GLU A 158 -4.90 23.48 -7.95
C GLU A 158 -4.41 23.85 -6.55
N VAL A 159 -3.50 23.05 -6.01
CA VAL A 159 -2.76 23.37 -4.80
C VAL A 159 -1.53 24.20 -5.19
N LYS A 160 -1.53 25.49 -4.84
CA LYS A 160 -0.46 26.43 -5.21
C LYS A 160 0.59 26.64 -4.11
N GLN A 161 0.43 26.00 -2.96
CA GLN A 161 1.36 26.12 -1.84
C GLN A 161 1.87 24.75 -1.44
N MET A 162 3.17 24.54 -1.58
CA MET A 162 3.87 23.35 -1.12
C MET A 162 5.16 23.76 -0.43
N TYR A 163 5.60 22.97 0.53
CA TYR A 163 6.88 23.16 1.21
C TYR A 163 7.67 21.84 1.25
N ALA A 164 8.98 21.98 1.14
CA ALA A 164 9.90 20.87 1.34
C ALA A 164 10.06 20.61 2.85
N TYR A 165 10.14 19.36 3.24
CA TYR A 165 10.39 18.99 4.62
C TYR A 165 11.39 17.82 4.69
N ASN A 166 12.19 17.86 5.75
CA ASN A 166 12.99 16.72 6.18
C ASN A 166 12.51 16.36 7.59
N ARG A 167 12.01 15.15 7.76
CA ARG A 167 11.42 14.70 9.02
C ARG A 167 12.05 13.39 9.45
N GLN A 168 12.42 13.37 10.72
CA GLN A 168 12.75 12.16 11.42
C GLN A 168 11.80 12.03 12.61
N LYS A 169 11.22 10.86 12.78
CA LYS A 169 10.22 10.62 13.83
C LYS A 169 10.44 9.26 14.45
N LEU A 170 10.49 9.23 15.77
CA LEU A 170 10.47 8.00 16.55
C LEU A 170 9.11 7.90 17.26
N SER A 171 8.41 6.80 17.05
CA SER A 171 7.10 6.57 17.67
C SER A 171 7.10 5.29 18.47
N PHE A 172 6.43 5.30 19.59
CA PHE A 172 6.16 4.13 20.42
C PHE A 172 4.66 4.01 20.64
N ILE A 173 4.10 2.85 20.29
CA ILE A 173 2.69 2.52 20.50
C ILE A 173 2.64 1.25 21.34
N TYR A 174 1.87 1.29 22.43
CA TYR A 174 1.61 0.14 23.27
C TYR A 174 0.11 0.00 23.54
N GLU A 175 -0.48 -1.05 23.02
CA GLU A 175 -1.88 -1.43 23.28
C GLU A 175 -1.93 -2.65 24.20
N THR A 176 -2.80 -2.56 25.19
CA THR A 176 -3.16 -3.69 26.05
C THR A 176 -4.19 -4.58 25.37
N ASP A 177 -4.30 -5.84 25.78
CA ASP A 177 -5.24 -6.82 25.20
C ASP A 177 -6.72 -6.43 25.44
N TRP A 178 -6.99 -5.49 26.33
CA TRP A 178 -8.32 -4.95 26.67
C TRP A 178 -8.59 -3.55 26.08
N GLY A 179 -7.74 -3.10 25.17
CA GLY A 179 -8.01 -1.96 24.32
C GLY A 179 -7.51 -0.60 24.85
N LEU A 180 -6.77 -0.54 25.97
CA LEU A 180 -6.10 0.69 26.37
C LEU A 180 -4.86 0.92 25.50
N SER A 181 -4.77 2.09 24.88
CA SER A 181 -3.66 2.46 23.99
C SER A 181 -2.85 3.62 24.55
N PHE A 182 -1.55 3.47 24.57
CA PHE A 182 -0.56 4.51 24.86
C PHE A 182 0.26 4.79 23.60
N ASN A 183 0.27 6.05 23.16
CA ASN A 183 1.01 6.48 21.97
C ASN A 183 1.85 7.71 22.32
N THR A 184 3.15 7.64 22.04
CA THR A 184 4.08 8.75 22.17
C THR A 184 4.96 8.85 20.92
N SER A 185 5.34 10.06 20.55
CA SER A 185 6.24 10.29 19.42
C SER A 185 7.13 11.51 19.67
N LEU A 186 8.37 11.41 19.19
CA LEU A 186 9.40 12.44 19.22
C LEU A 186 9.81 12.79 17.79
#